data_87548c12e5cb8b2da54376d1c09538e7
#
_entry.id   87548c12e5cb8b2da54376d1c09538e7
#
_cell.length_a   1.000
_cell.length_b   1.000
_cell.length_c   1.000
_cell.angle_alpha   90.00
_cell.angle_beta   90.00
_cell.angle_gamma   90.00
#
_symmetry.space_group_name_H-M   'P 1'
#
loop_
_entity.id
_entity.type
_entity.pdbx_description
1 polymer ?
#
loop_
_entity_poly.entity_id
_entity_poly.type
_entity_poly.pdbx_seq_one_letter_code
_entity_poly.pdbx_strand_id
1 'polypeptide(L)'
;MAIDPAVLDAARAAFPSGTRAITLGAVVHETQCGGEPLVGIPLSMMNRHGLIAGATGTGKTKTLQLIAEQLAANGVPVFLADIKGDVSGIATAGVSNDRVASRARDTGYQWQPNGYPAEFLSLTGTKGAQLRATVSSFGPLLLAKVLDLNETQSSVLSLVFKYCDDKGLLLLDLSDLRSVLQYLSGEGAADLKDYGGMSKQTVGVLLREMVELEQQGADRFFGEPEFELADLLKVSADGRGTVSILELQDVQNKPALFSTFMLWMLATLYHDLPEVGDVDEPKLVFFFDEAHLIFDDASKALLDQIEQVVRLIRSKGVGVFFITQSPKDVPAEVLGQLGHRVQHALRAFTPDDEKALKAAARTFPKTKFYDVQETLTSLGIGEALVTVLSPSGVPTSPFATRLIPPSSRMGPLTDDELQQRLSSSTQVRKYATAVDRESAREMLSARAAAAAPDQDESDDETVKRNERAPAPRARAGKEPPSTFEQVLKSPMARTVAGTITRGLMGALMGSLGIRRSAPRRRRY
;
A
#
# COMPACT_ATOMS: atom_id res chain seq x y z
N MET A 1 -40.11 -23.27 -5.27
CA MET A 1 -40.30 -23.10 -6.74
C MET A 1 -38.91 -23.34 -7.36
N ALA A 2 -38.84 -23.83 -8.60
CA ALA A 2 -37.57 -23.93 -9.31
C ALA A 2 -37.15 -22.55 -9.84
N ILE A 3 -35.86 -22.31 -10.02
CA ILE A 3 -35.37 -21.09 -10.70
C ILE A 3 -35.97 -20.99 -12.11
N ASP A 4 -36.29 -19.75 -12.56
CA ASP A 4 -36.76 -19.49 -13.91
C ASP A 4 -35.77 -20.10 -14.93
N PRO A 5 -36.24 -20.99 -15.84
CA PRO A 5 -35.39 -21.59 -16.87
C PRO A 5 -34.66 -20.56 -17.73
N ALA A 6 -35.26 -19.40 -18.00
CA ALA A 6 -34.64 -18.34 -18.78
C ALA A 6 -33.38 -17.75 -18.09
N VAL A 7 -33.35 -17.69 -16.74
CA VAL A 7 -32.19 -17.27 -15.98
C VAL A 7 -31.06 -18.31 -16.07
N LEU A 8 -31.41 -19.59 -15.92
CA LEU A 8 -30.44 -20.68 -16.04
C LEU A 8 -29.85 -20.80 -17.44
N ASP A 9 -30.67 -20.61 -18.49
CA ASP A 9 -30.19 -20.63 -19.86
C ASP A 9 -29.24 -19.48 -20.17
N ALA A 10 -29.57 -18.28 -19.66
CA ALA A 10 -28.68 -17.12 -19.76
C ALA A 10 -27.35 -17.36 -18.97
N ALA A 11 -27.43 -17.98 -17.81
CA ALA A 11 -26.25 -18.34 -17.04
C ALA A 11 -25.40 -19.42 -17.74
N ARG A 12 -26.01 -20.45 -18.33
CA ARG A 12 -25.28 -21.47 -19.15
C ARG A 12 -24.57 -20.84 -20.34
N ALA A 13 -25.19 -19.85 -20.98
CA ALA A 13 -24.57 -19.12 -22.09
C ALA A 13 -23.40 -18.24 -21.61
N ALA A 14 -23.50 -17.66 -20.41
CA ALA A 14 -22.46 -16.82 -19.81
C ALA A 14 -21.28 -17.63 -19.25
N PHE A 15 -21.55 -18.82 -18.70
CA PHE A 15 -20.59 -19.71 -18.03
C PHE A 15 -20.60 -21.11 -18.65
N PRO A 16 -20.05 -21.27 -19.88
CA PRO A 16 -20.07 -22.54 -20.59
C PRO A 16 -19.23 -23.60 -19.87
N SER A 17 -19.75 -24.83 -19.82
CA SER A 17 -19.05 -25.98 -19.25
C SER A 17 -17.71 -26.22 -19.94
N GLY A 18 -16.69 -26.65 -19.18
CA GLY A 18 -15.36 -26.93 -19.70
C GLY A 18 -14.40 -25.74 -19.78
N THR A 19 -14.88 -24.52 -19.51
CA THR A 19 -13.98 -23.37 -19.38
C THR A 19 -13.21 -23.47 -18.06
N ARG A 20 -11.86 -23.37 -18.10
CA ARG A 20 -11.05 -23.22 -16.87
C ARG A 20 -11.44 -21.88 -16.21
N ALA A 21 -12.02 -21.96 -15.04
CA ALA A 21 -12.53 -20.77 -14.35
C ALA A 21 -12.33 -20.87 -12.84
N ILE A 22 -12.23 -19.71 -12.20
CA ILE A 22 -12.35 -19.56 -10.76
C ILE A 22 -13.84 -19.62 -10.42
N THR A 23 -14.26 -20.66 -9.73
CA THR A 23 -15.66 -20.84 -9.34
C THR A 23 -16.05 -19.92 -8.19
N LEU A 24 -17.07 -19.10 -8.37
CA LEU A 24 -17.57 -18.22 -7.33
C LEU A 24 -18.74 -18.82 -6.58
N GLY A 25 -19.72 -19.39 -7.27
CA GLY A 25 -20.90 -19.95 -6.61
C GLY A 25 -22.04 -20.30 -7.57
N ALA A 26 -23.21 -20.49 -7.00
CA ALA A 26 -24.43 -20.86 -7.74
C ALA A 26 -25.36 -19.67 -7.93
N VAL A 27 -26.08 -19.63 -9.06
CA VAL A 27 -27.05 -18.58 -9.36
C VAL A 27 -28.19 -18.57 -8.34
N VAL A 28 -28.59 -17.38 -7.90
CA VAL A 28 -29.77 -17.15 -7.06
C VAL A 28 -30.80 -16.34 -7.83
N HIS A 29 -32.05 -16.77 -7.83
CA HIS A 29 -33.16 -16.02 -8.37
C HIS A 29 -34.40 -16.25 -7.49
N GLU A 30 -35.08 -15.18 -7.10
CA GLU A 30 -36.26 -15.23 -6.22
C GLU A 30 -36.07 -16.12 -4.99
N THR A 31 -34.94 -15.96 -4.26
CA THR A 31 -34.54 -16.76 -3.09
C THR A 31 -34.15 -18.22 -3.35
N GLN A 32 -34.34 -18.74 -4.55
CA GLN A 32 -33.93 -20.08 -4.92
C GLN A 32 -32.47 -20.08 -5.38
N CYS A 33 -31.73 -21.10 -4.97
CA CYS A 33 -30.33 -21.33 -5.38
C CYS A 33 -30.28 -22.52 -6.35
N GLY A 34 -29.68 -22.35 -7.51
CA GLY A 34 -29.47 -23.42 -8.51
C GLY A 34 -28.06 -23.97 -8.42
N GLY A 35 -27.91 -25.31 -8.41
CA GLY A 35 -26.61 -25.94 -8.33
C GLY A 35 -25.76 -25.80 -9.61
N GLU A 36 -26.38 -25.66 -10.78
CA GLU A 36 -25.68 -25.51 -12.08
C GLU A 36 -26.49 -24.61 -13.04
N PRO A 37 -25.81 -23.82 -13.86
CA PRO A 37 -24.36 -23.65 -13.97
C PRO A 37 -23.77 -22.86 -12.78
N LEU A 38 -22.52 -23.15 -12.43
CA LEU A 38 -21.79 -22.34 -11.45
C LEU A 38 -21.27 -21.05 -12.11
N VAL A 39 -21.43 -19.95 -11.42
CA VAL A 39 -20.87 -18.64 -11.78
C VAL A 39 -19.38 -18.65 -11.54
N GLY A 40 -18.56 -18.19 -12.48
CA GLY A 40 -17.13 -18.17 -12.34
C GLY A 40 -16.45 -17.10 -13.20
N ILE A 41 -15.17 -16.86 -12.90
CA ILE A 41 -14.32 -15.96 -13.69
C ILE A 41 -13.41 -16.84 -14.55
N PRO A 42 -13.42 -16.74 -15.89
CA PRO A 42 -12.49 -17.48 -16.74
C PRO A 42 -11.04 -17.17 -16.33
N LEU A 43 -10.21 -18.19 -16.19
CA LEU A 43 -8.83 -18.04 -15.73
C LEU A 43 -8.03 -17.12 -16.66
N SER A 44 -8.23 -17.26 -17.97
CA SER A 44 -7.64 -16.41 -19.01
C SER A 44 -8.04 -14.93 -18.92
N MET A 45 -9.11 -14.61 -18.16
CA MET A 45 -9.59 -13.23 -17.99
C MET A 45 -9.16 -12.61 -16.66
N MET A 46 -8.47 -13.34 -15.79
CA MET A 46 -8.08 -12.82 -14.47
C MET A 46 -7.11 -11.63 -14.53
N ASN A 47 -6.39 -11.43 -15.64
CA ASN A 47 -5.57 -10.23 -15.87
C ASN A 47 -6.37 -8.97 -16.29
N ARG A 48 -7.71 -9.07 -16.36
CA ARG A 48 -8.61 -7.95 -16.74
C ARG A 48 -9.11 -7.15 -15.54
N HIS A 49 -8.45 -7.33 -14.41
CA HIS A 49 -8.69 -6.65 -13.15
C HIS A 49 -10.12 -6.82 -12.60
N GLY A 50 -10.31 -6.53 -11.32
CA GLY A 50 -11.62 -6.69 -10.70
C GLY A 50 -11.85 -5.85 -9.48
N LEU A 51 -13.13 -5.76 -9.10
CA LEU A 51 -13.61 -5.10 -7.89
C LEU A 51 -14.40 -6.11 -7.06
N ILE A 52 -14.09 -6.19 -5.77
CA ILE A 52 -14.89 -6.86 -4.75
C ILE A 52 -15.39 -5.79 -3.78
N ALA A 53 -16.66 -5.43 -3.84
CA ALA A 53 -17.18 -4.34 -3.03
C ALA A 53 -18.39 -4.76 -2.20
N GLY A 54 -18.68 -4.04 -1.11
CA GLY A 54 -19.85 -4.28 -0.28
C GLY A 54 -19.67 -3.84 1.18
N ALA A 55 -20.76 -3.74 1.92
CA ALA A 55 -20.74 -3.32 3.31
C ALA A 55 -19.91 -4.25 4.20
N THR A 56 -19.50 -3.77 5.36
CA THR A 56 -18.77 -4.57 6.34
C THR A 56 -19.58 -5.80 6.77
N GLY A 57 -18.90 -6.94 6.89
CA GLY A 57 -19.52 -8.21 7.31
C GLY A 57 -20.33 -8.94 6.23
N THR A 58 -20.34 -8.49 4.99
CA THR A 58 -21.09 -9.14 3.89
C THR A 58 -20.35 -10.31 3.24
N GLY A 59 -19.03 -10.46 3.48
CA GLY A 59 -18.23 -11.60 3.01
C GLY A 59 -17.10 -11.26 2.05
N LYS A 60 -16.74 -9.99 1.87
CA LYS A 60 -15.67 -9.55 0.96
C LYS A 60 -14.34 -10.31 1.14
N THR A 61 -13.82 -10.34 2.36
CA THR A 61 -12.56 -11.04 2.67
C THR A 61 -12.63 -12.54 2.34
N LYS A 62 -13.81 -13.17 2.52
CA LYS A 62 -13.99 -14.59 2.17
C LYS A 62 -14.07 -14.80 0.67
N THR A 63 -14.60 -13.83 -0.08
CA THR A 63 -14.57 -13.85 -1.54
C THR A 63 -13.14 -13.66 -2.07
N LEU A 64 -12.38 -12.72 -1.51
CA LEU A 64 -10.96 -12.57 -1.80
C LEU A 64 -10.22 -13.90 -1.56
N GLN A 65 -10.38 -14.49 -0.37
CA GLN A 65 -9.77 -15.76 0.02
C GLN A 65 -10.15 -16.89 -0.96
N LEU A 66 -11.43 -17.02 -1.33
CA LEU A 66 -11.96 -17.98 -2.28
C LEU A 66 -11.31 -17.87 -3.66
N ILE A 67 -11.12 -16.65 -4.15
CA ILE A 67 -10.49 -16.43 -5.47
C ILE A 67 -8.99 -16.74 -5.38
N ALA A 68 -8.32 -16.25 -4.34
CA ALA A 68 -6.89 -16.44 -4.14
C ALA A 68 -6.49 -17.92 -4.03
N GLU A 69 -7.24 -18.72 -3.25
CA GLU A 69 -6.96 -20.14 -3.09
C GLU A 69 -7.12 -20.93 -4.37
N GLN A 70 -8.13 -20.61 -5.19
CA GLN A 70 -8.35 -21.26 -6.47
C GLN A 70 -7.30 -20.84 -7.52
N LEU A 71 -6.85 -19.58 -7.52
CA LEU A 71 -5.70 -19.16 -8.33
C LEU A 71 -4.46 -19.97 -7.96
N ALA A 72 -4.14 -20.04 -6.67
CA ALA A 72 -3.02 -20.86 -6.18
C ALA A 72 -3.17 -22.33 -6.59
N ALA A 73 -4.36 -22.92 -6.47
CA ALA A 73 -4.65 -24.28 -6.90
C ALA A 73 -4.39 -24.52 -8.41
N ASN A 74 -4.58 -23.47 -9.23
CA ASN A 74 -4.32 -23.51 -10.67
C ASN A 74 -2.88 -23.13 -11.07
N GLY A 75 -1.95 -23.04 -10.11
CA GLY A 75 -0.54 -22.72 -10.39
C GLY A 75 -0.25 -21.21 -10.50
N VAL A 76 -1.24 -20.35 -10.26
CA VAL A 76 -1.08 -18.91 -10.37
C VAL A 76 -0.64 -18.32 -9.02
N PRO A 77 0.53 -17.68 -8.94
CA PRO A 77 0.96 -16.94 -7.77
C PRO A 77 -0.01 -15.79 -7.45
N VAL A 78 -0.15 -15.49 -6.16
CA VAL A 78 -1.06 -14.47 -5.65
C VAL A 78 -0.33 -13.58 -4.66
N PHE A 79 -0.58 -12.27 -4.73
CA PHE A 79 -0.17 -11.32 -3.71
C PHE A 79 -1.40 -10.73 -3.02
N LEU A 80 -1.40 -10.75 -1.70
CA LEU A 80 -2.46 -10.20 -0.86
C LEU A 80 -1.91 -9.09 0.04
N ALA A 81 -2.46 -7.90 -0.02
CA ALA A 81 -2.24 -6.86 0.98
C ALA A 81 -3.31 -7.01 2.07
N ASP A 82 -2.91 -7.52 3.24
CA ASP A 82 -3.83 -7.81 4.37
C ASP A 82 -3.66 -6.78 5.49
N ILE A 83 -4.59 -5.82 5.52
CA ILE A 83 -4.58 -4.75 6.53
C ILE A 83 -5.17 -5.23 7.86
N LYS A 84 -6.12 -6.17 7.81
CA LYS A 84 -6.81 -6.68 8.99
C LYS A 84 -6.10 -7.86 9.65
N GLY A 85 -5.25 -8.57 8.91
CA GLY A 85 -4.60 -9.79 9.35
C GLY A 85 -5.55 -10.98 9.47
N ASP A 86 -6.64 -11.01 8.67
CA ASP A 86 -7.67 -12.04 8.76
C ASP A 86 -7.65 -13.06 7.61
N VAL A 87 -6.63 -12.97 6.71
CA VAL A 87 -6.48 -13.85 5.54
C VAL A 87 -5.40 -14.92 5.75
N SER A 88 -4.53 -14.78 6.75
CA SER A 88 -3.39 -15.69 6.99
C SER A 88 -3.79 -17.18 7.11
N GLY A 89 -5.04 -17.47 7.49
CA GLY A 89 -5.58 -18.84 7.52
C GLY A 89 -5.62 -19.58 6.18
N ILE A 90 -5.44 -18.90 5.04
CA ILE A 90 -5.32 -19.52 3.72
C ILE A 90 -4.21 -20.58 3.67
N ALA A 91 -3.19 -20.43 4.52
CA ALA A 91 -2.09 -21.36 4.67
C ALA A 91 -2.49 -22.72 5.31
N THR A 92 -3.70 -22.85 5.83
CA THR A 92 -4.15 -24.01 6.60
C THR A 92 -5.50 -24.51 6.08
N ALA A 93 -5.70 -25.82 6.08
CA ALA A 93 -6.96 -26.43 5.67
C ALA A 93 -8.14 -25.93 6.51
N GLY A 94 -9.26 -25.68 5.86
CA GLY A 94 -10.51 -25.30 6.50
C GLY A 94 -11.08 -26.44 7.36
N VAL A 95 -12.03 -26.06 8.23
CA VAL A 95 -12.76 -27.02 9.05
C VAL A 95 -14.24 -26.96 8.65
N SER A 96 -14.82 -28.14 8.37
CA SER A 96 -16.24 -28.24 8.09
C SER A 96 -17.05 -27.90 9.35
N ASN A 97 -18.10 -27.13 9.15
CA ASN A 97 -19.11 -26.83 10.16
C ASN A 97 -20.49 -26.76 9.48
N ASP A 98 -21.56 -26.63 10.27
CA ASP A 98 -22.94 -26.63 9.74
C ASP A 98 -23.17 -25.58 8.65
N ARG A 99 -22.54 -24.40 8.79
CA ARG A 99 -22.67 -23.31 7.80
C ARG A 99 -21.96 -23.66 6.48
N VAL A 100 -20.74 -24.22 6.55
CA VAL A 100 -20.00 -24.69 5.39
C VAL A 100 -20.74 -25.81 4.69
N ALA A 101 -21.20 -26.81 5.47
CA ALA A 101 -21.93 -27.95 4.92
C ALA A 101 -23.28 -27.55 4.29
N SER A 102 -24.03 -26.64 4.91
CA SER A 102 -25.27 -26.10 4.33
C SER A 102 -24.97 -25.33 3.03
N ARG A 103 -23.97 -24.47 3.04
CA ARG A 103 -23.59 -23.67 1.88
C ARG A 103 -23.16 -24.56 0.69
N ALA A 104 -22.37 -25.59 0.96
CA ALA A 104 -21.95 -26.56 -0.05
C ALA A 104 -23.15 -27.31 -0.66
N ARG A 105 -24.12 -27.75 0.18
CA ARG A 105 -25.37 -28.37 -0.29
C ARG A 105 -26.20 -27.42 -1.14
N ASP A 106 -26.40 -26.17 -0.65
CA ASP A 106 -27.23 -25.18 -1.33
C ASP A 106 -26.68 -24.84 -2.73
N THR A 107 -25.36 -24.80 -2.88
CA THR A 107 -24.69 -24.47 -4.13
C THR A 107 -24.37 -25.68 -5.01
N GLY A 108 -24.58 -26.91 -4.50
CA GLY A 108 -24.18 -28.15 -5.20
C GLY A 108 -22.66 -28.34 -5.31
N TYR A 109 -21.87 -27.55 -4.58
CA TYR A 109 -20.41 -27.60 -4.67
C TYR A 109 -19.81 -28.71 -3.79
N GLN A 110 -18.88 -29.48 -4.35
CA GLN A 110 -18.15 -30.54 -3.63
C GLN A 110 -17.02 -29.91 -2.81
N TRP A 111 -17.35 -29.44 -1.61
CA TRP A 111 -16.36 -28.78 -0.74
C TRP A 111 -15.39 -29.79 -0.13
N GLN A 112 -14.09 -29.48 -0.20
CA GLN A 112 -13.00 -30.23 0.41
C GLN A 112 -12.07 -29.27 1.16
N PRO A 113 -11.65 -29.61 2.40
CA PRO A 113 -10.70 -28.78 3.14
C PRO A 113 -9.31 -28.84 2.49
N ASN A 114 -8.68 -27.67 2.29
CA ASN A 114 -7.32 -27.58 1.76
C ASN A 114 -6.61 -26.35 2.32
N GLY A 115 -5.26 -26.41 2.43
CA GLY A 115 -4.39 -25.27 2.73
C GLY A 115 -3.46 -25.03 1.55
N TYR A 116 -2.98 -23.80 1.41
CA TYR A 116 -2.21 -23.37 0.25
C TYR A 116 -0.80 -22.92 0.65
N PRO A 117 0.19 -23.05 -0.26
CA PRO A 117 1.52 -22.50 -0.05
C PRO A 117 1.43 -21.02 0.21
N ALA A 118 1.94 -20.56 1.36
CA ALA A 118 1.89 -19.16 1.73
C ALA A 118 3.23 -18.69 2.27
N GLU A 119 3.63 -17.47 1.86
CA GLU A 119 4.75 -16.70 2.39
C GLU A 119 4.23 -15.41 3.00
N PHE A 120 4.80 -15.02 4.13
CA PHE A 120 4.41 -13.82 4.85
C PHE A 120 5.45 -12.74 4.63
N LEU A 121 4.99 -11.55 4.27
CA LEU A 121 5.79 -10.37 3.95
C LEU A 121 5.46 -9.25 4.93
N SER A 122 6.39 -8.36 5.19
CA SER A 122 6.22 -7.24 6.11
C SER A 122 7.03 -6.02 5.68
N LEU A 123 6.49 -4.83 5.83
CA LEU A 123 7.24 -3.58 5.63
C LEU A 123 8.16 -3.26 6.82
N THR A 124 7.90 -3.83 7.98
CA THR A 124 8.67 -3.60 9.22
C THR A 124 9.57 -4.77 9.59
N GLY A 125 9.40 -5.92 8.94
CA GLY A 125 10.13 -7.16 9.26
C GLY A 125 9.61 -7.91 10.49
N THR A 126 8.50 -7.49 11.10
CA THR A 126 7.99 -8.09 12.34
C THR A 126 7.16 -9.35 12.11
N LYS A 127 6.38 -9.40 11.04
CA LYS A 127 5.42 -10.48 10.74
C LYS A 127 5.68 -11.20 9.41
N GLY A 128 6.88 -11.13 8.88
CA GLY A 128 7.21 -11.74 7.60
C GLY A 128 8.59 -11.37 7.09
N ALA A 129 8.92 -11.80 5.89
CA ALA A 129 10.09 -11.36 5.17
C ALA A 129 10.03 -9.86 4.94
N GLN A 130 11.07 -9.14 5.33
CA GLN A 130 11.08 -7.70 5.21
C GLN A 130 11.24 -7.27 3.76
N LEU A 131 10.27 -6.49 3.28
CA LEU A 131 10.31 -5.88 1.96
C LEU A 131 11.15 -4.60 2.02
N ARG A 132 12.17 -4.51 1.18
CA ARG A 132 13.00 -3.32 1.01
C ARG A 132 13.18 -3.01 -0.46
N ALA A 133 13.36 -1.72 -0.75
CA ALA A 133 13.81 -1.20 -2.03
C ALA A 133 14.99 -0.26 -1.81
N THR A 134 15.92 -0.16 -2.76
CA THR A 134 16.92 0.90 -2.69
C THR A 134 16.36 2.20 -3.23
N VAL A 135 16.88 3.34 -2.76
CA VAL A 135 16.52 4.65 -3.31
C VAL A 135 16.88 4.70 -4.80
N SER A 136 18.01 4.09 -5.19
CA SER A 136 18.43 3.99 -6.60
C SER A 136 17.41 3.24 -7.46
N SER A 137 16.90 2.08 -7.01
CA SER A 137 15.91 1.29 -7.78
C SER A 137 14.54 1.95 -7.82
N PHE A 138 14.18 2.67 -6.75
CA PHE A 138 12.95 3.46 -6.71
C PHE A 138 12.96 4.57 -7.77
N GLY A 139 14.09 5.19 -7.92
CA GLY A 139 14.35 6.21 -8.94
C GLY A 139 13.74 7.58 -8.66
N PRO A 140 14.23 8.63 -9.31
CA PRO A 140 13.84 10.01 -9.02
C PRO A 140 12.38 10.31 -9.38
N LEU A 141 11.84 9.68 -10.43
CA LEU A 141 10.48 9.97 -10.90
C LEU A 141 9.41 9.48 -9.94
N LEU A 142 9.56 8.25 -9.42
CA LEU A 142 8.62 7.71 -8.44
C LEU A 142 8.78 8.41 -7.10
N LEU A 143 10.03 8.65 -6.67
CA LEU A 143 10.31 9.33 -5.41
C LEU A 143 9.75 10.76 -5.41
N ALA A 144 9.86 11.49 -6.53
CA ALA A 144 9.26 12.82 -6.68
C ALA A 144 7.74 12.82 -6.48
N LYS A 145 7.05 11.77 -6.94
CA LYS A 145 5.60 11.63 -6.77
C LYS A 145 5.20 11.29 -5.34
N VAL A 146 5.97 10.44 -4.68
CA VAL A 146 5.77 10.08 -3.27
C VAL A 146 5.98 11.29 -2.35
N LEU A 147 6.98 12.10 -2.65
CA LEU A 147 7.30 13.33 -1.90
C LEU A 147 6.44 14.54 -2.33
N ASP A 148 5.45 14.36 -3.21
CA ASP A 148 4.57 15.40 -3.78
C ASP A 148 5.33 16.64 -4.28
N LEU A 149 6.43 16.43 -5.00
CA LEU A 149 7.33 17.48 -5.49
C LEU A 149 6.77 18.17 -6.73
N ASN A 150 6.91 19.50 -6.78
CA ASN A 150 6.64 20.26 -8.00
C ASN A 150 7.74 20.03 -9.07
N GLU A 151 7.52 20.54 -10.30
CA GLU A 151 8.43 20.35 -11.44
C GLU A 151 9.88 20.77 -11.16
N THR A 152 10.08 21.91 -10.48
CA THR A 152 11.42 22.41 -10.13
C THR A 152 12.12 21.48 -9.13
N GLN A 153 11.41 21.03 -8.11
CA GLN A 153 11.91 20.12 -7.08
C GLN A 153 12.23 18.74 -7.69
N SER A 154 11.35 18.24 -8.55
CA SER A 154 11.53 16.96 -9.28
C SER A 154 12.74 17.02 -10.19
N SER A 155 12.95 18.14 -10.88
CA SER A 155 14.13 18.36 -11.72
C SER A 155 15.43 18.35 -10.91
N VAL A 156 15.44 18.99 -9.73
CA VAL A 156 16.59 18.97 -8.82
C VAL A 156 16.84 17.56 -8.30
N LEU A 157 15.80 16.81 -7.91
CA LEU A 157 15.94 15.42 -7.49
C LEU A 157 16.56 14.57 -8.61
N SER A 158 16.08 14.71 -9.85
CA SER A 158 16.62 13.99 -11.02
C SER A 158 18.08 14.34 -11.30
N LEU A 159 18.46 15.61 -11.10
CA LEU A 159 19.86 16.05 -11.21
C LEU A 159 20.75 15.36 -10.16
N VAL A 160 20.28 15.24 -8.91
CA VAL A 160 21.01 14.56 -7.83
C VAL A 160 21.24 13.09 -8.16
N PHE A 161 20.21 12.38 -8.63
CA PHE A 161 20.36 10.99 -9.08
C PHE A 161 21.37 10.86 -10.21
N LYS A 162 21.29 11.72 -11.25
CA LYS A 162 22.24 11.74 -12.35
C LYS A 162 23.66 11.97 -11.87
N TYR A 163 23.88 12.91 -10.94
CA TYR A 163 25.18 13.13 -10.32
C TYR A 163 25.69 11.87 -9.61
N CYS A 164 24.84 11.21 -8.83
CA CYS A 164 25.19 9.98 -8.13
C CYS A 164 25.59 8.87 -9.11
N ASP A 165 24.83 8.67 -10.18
CA ASP A 165 25.12 7.68 -11.22
C ASP A 165 26.50 7.96 -11.87
N ASP A 166 26.76 9.21 -12.25
CA ASP A 166 28.02 9.62 -12.90
C ASP A 166 29.23 9.49 -11.97
N LYS A 167 29.04 9.62 -10.66
CA LYS A 167 30.10 9.52 -9.65
C LYS A 167 30.18 8.14 -8.98
N GLY A 168 29.32 7.19 -9.35
CA GLY A 168 29.27 5.86 -8.75
C GLY A 168 28.86 5.87 -7.28
N LEU A 169 28.05 6.85 -6.86
CA LEU A 169 27.54 6.98 -5.49
C LEU A 169 26.24 6.19 -5.37
N LEU A 170 26.24 5.11 -4.61
CA LEU A 170 25.07 4.29 -4.42
C LEU A 170 24.10 4.97 -3.44
N LEU A 171 22.85 5.16 -3.87
CA LEU A 171 21.74 5.62 -3.02
C LEU A 171 20.96 4.40 -2.53
N LEU A 172 21.37 3.83 -1.40
CA LEU A 172 20.75 2.62 -0.85
C LEU A 172 19.56 2.96 0.04
N ASP A 173 19.70 3.99 0.87
CA ASP A 173 18.67 4.44 1.78
C ASP A 173 18.44 5.97 1.72
N LEU A 174 17.51 6.47 2.55
CA LEU A 174 17.21 7.91 2.61
C LEU A 174 18.35 8.72 3.23
N SER A 175 19.19 8.10 4.06
CA SER A 175 20.35 8.78 4.67
C SER A 175 21.43 9.07 3.64
N ASP A 176 21.60 8.21 2.64
CA ASP A 176 22.47 8.44 1.50
C ASP A 176 22.02 9.66 0.71
N LEU A 177 20.74 9.68 0.30
CA LEU A 177 20.18 10.80 -0.44
C LEU A 177 20.28 12.12 0.33
N ARG A 178 20.05 12.08 1.65
CA ARG A 178 20.23 13.23 2.55
C ARG A 178 21.66 13.72 2.54
N SER A 179 22.63 12.83 2.68
CA SER A 179 24.05 13.14 2.71
C SER A 179 24.50 13.77 1.39
N VAL A 180 24.06 13.24 0.25
CA VAL A 180 24.34 13.82 -1.07
C VAL A 180 23.72 15.21 -1.21
N LEU A 181 22.46 15.41 -0.83
CA LEU A 181 21.79 16.72 -0.87
C LEU A 181 22.52 17.76 -0.01
N GLN A 182 22.97 17.38 1.17
CA GLN A 182 23.75 18.26 2.06
C GLN A 182 25.12 18.59 1.46
N TYR A 183 25.85 17.60 0.96
CA TYR A 183 27.14 17.79 0.30
C TYR A 183 27.02 18.74 -0.89
N LEU A 184 26.09 18.47 -1.81
CA LEU A 184 25.91 19.28 -3.02
C LEU A 184 25.37 20.69 -2.74
N SER A 185 24.72 20.92 -1.59
CA SER A 185 24.30 22.27 -1.18
C SER A 185 25.38 23.07 -0.44
N GLY A 186 26.48 22.41 -0.06
CA GLY A 186 27.61 22.95 0.68
C GLY A 186 28.94 22.79 -0.05
N GLU A 187 29.77 21.88 0.41
CA GLU A 187 31.16 21.68 -0.08
C GLU A 187 31.22 21.27 -1.55
N GLY A 188 30.29 20.41 -1.99
CA GLY A 188 30.17 19.92 -3.37
C GLY A 188 29.44 20.84 -4.33
N ALA A 189 29.07 22.05 -3.95
CA ALA A 189 28.31 22.96 -4.81
C ALA A 189 29.03 23.30 -6.13
N ALA A 190 30.36 23.22 -6.15
CA ALA A 190 31.17 23.41 -7.35
C ALA A 190 30.96 22.28 -8.37
N ASP A 191 30.71 21.07 -7.92
CA ASP A 191 30.52 19.87 -8.76
C ASP A 191 29.24 19.95 -9.61
N LEU A 192 28.29 20.79 -9.18
CA LEU A 192 27.01 20.98 -9.87
C LEU A 192 27.04 21.98 -11.03
N LYS A 193 28.17 22.64 -11.29
CA LYS A 193 28.24 23.66 -12.35
C LYS A 193 27.85 23.11 -13.72
N ASP A 194 28.24 21.89 -14.01
CA ASP A 194 27.96 21.21 -15.27
C ASP A 194 26.53 20.62 -15.34
N TYR A 195 25.84 20.53 -14.20
CA TYR A 195 24.49 19.99 -14.08
C TYR A 195 23.40 21.07 -13.94
N GLY A 196 23.77 22.36 -13.93
CA GLY A 196 22.82 23.49 -13.84
C GLY A 196 22.60 24.04 -12.43
N GLY A 197 23.17 23.41 -11.41
CA GLY A 197 23.09 23.86 -10.02
C GLY A 197 21.73 23.63 -9.35
N MET A 198 21.66 23.93 -8.05
CA MET A 198 20.41 23.85 -7.27
C MET A 198 20.35 24.94 -6.20
N SER A 199 19.13 25.38 -5.84
CA SER A 199 18.95 26.39 -4.79
C SER A 199 18.92 25.72 -3.40
N LYS A 200 19.49 26.39 -2.39
CA LYS A 200 19.39 25.94 -0.99
C LYS A 200 17.93 25.85 -0.50
N GLN A 201 17.05 26.69 -1.05
CA GLN A 201 15.64 26.66 -0.73
C GLN A 201 14.99 25.36 -1.20
N THR A 202 15.27 24.93 -2.43
CA THR A 202 14.77 23.65 -2.98
C THR A 202 15.28 22.46 -2.18
N VAL A 203 16.58 22.44 -1.84
CA VAL A 203 17.14 21.40 -0.97
C VAL A 203 16.44 21.35 0.38
N GLY A 204 16.16 22.49 0.98
CA GLY A 204 15.43 22.56 2.25
C GLY A 204 14.02 22.01 2.17
N VAL A 205 13.34 22.08 1.01
CA VAL A 205 12.04 21.41 0.80
C VAL A 205 12.25 19.90 0.73
N LEU A 206 13.13 19.43 -0.14
CA LEU A 206 13.41 17.99 -0.28
C LEU A 206 13.72 17.33 1.06
N LEU A 207 14.56 17.94 1.88
CA LEU A 207 14.93 17.42 3.20
C LEU A 207 13.73 17.36 4.16
N ARG A 208 12.78 18.31 4.11
CA ARG A 208 11.58 18.27 4.96
C ARG A 208 10.63 17.17 4.55
N GLU A 209 10.34 17.04 3.26
CA GLU A 209 9.48 15.97 2.73
C GLU A 209 10.07 14.58 3.02
N MET A 210 11.40 14.43 2.94
CA MET A 210 12.07 13.19 3.35
C MET A 210 11.89 12.89 4.83
N VAL A 211 12.01 13.88 5.71
CA VAL A 211 11.77 13.70 7.16
C VAL A 211 10.33 13.29 7.44
N GLU A 212 9.36 13.87 6.73
CA GLU A 212 7.95 13.48 6.85
C GLU A 212 7.75 12.01 6.44
N LEU A 213 8.32 11.60 5.31
CA LEU A 213 8.25 10.22 4.82
C LEU A 213 8.93 9.24 5.81
N GLU A 214 10.07 9.61 6.41
CA GLU A 214 10.74 8.81 7.45
C GLU A 214 9.87 8.65 8.70
N GLN A 215 9.15 9.71 9.13
CA GLN A 215 8.20 9.61 10.25
C GLN A 215 7.07 8.63 9.97
N GLN A 216 6.72 8.43 8.70
CA GLN A 216 5.80 7.38 8.26
C GLN A 216 6.43 5.97 8.26
N GLY A 217 7.74 5.85 8.54
CA GLY A 217 8.45 4.56 8.65
C GLY A 217 9.13 4.11 7.36
N ALA A 218 9.29 4.99 6.39
CA ALA A 218 9.98 4.68 5.14
C ALA A 218 11.48 4.37 5.33
N ASP A 219 12.07 4.78 6.46
CA ASP A 219 13.41 4.39 6.89
C ASP A 219 13.61 2.87 6.97
N ARG A 220 12.55 2.11 7.23
CA ARG A 220 12.56 0.64 7.25
C ARG A 220 12.34 0.01 5.89
N PHE A 221 11.72 0.73 4.97
CA PHE A 221 11.44 0.27 3.62
C PHE A 221 12.64 0.50 2.69
N PHE A 222 13.33 1.64 2.80
CA PHE A 222 14.52 1.89 2.00
C PHE A 222 15.76 1.22 2.60
N GLY A 223 16.48 0.44 1.77
CA GLY A 223 17.70 -0.27 2.18
C GLY A 223 17.89 -1.61 1.47
N GLU A 224 18.87 -2.37 1.95
CA GLU A 224 19.24 -3.68 1.42
C GLU A 224 19.06 -4.82 2.45
N PRO A 225 18.92 -6.08 2.01
CA PRO A 225 18.79 -6.52 0.61
C PRO A 225 17.46 -6.09 0.01
N GLU A 226 17.51 -5.64 -1.25
CA GLU A 226 16.30 -5.31 -2.01
C GLU A 226 15.47 -6.56 -2.27
N PHE A 227 14.14 -6.42 -2.19
CA PHE A 227 13.22 -7.52 -2.43
C PHE A 227 13.15 -7.86 -3.92
N GLU A 228 13.43 -9.11 -4.26
CA GLU A 228 13.36 -9.61 -5.62
C GLU A 228 11.92 -9.96 -6.01
N LEU A 229 11.37 -9.28 -7.01
CA LEU A 229 10.01 -9.54 -7.48
C LEU A 229 9.81 -10.97 -8.03
N ALA A 230 10.88 -11.64 -8.44
CA ALA A 230 10.85 -13.05 -8.81
C ALA A 230 10.35 -13.95 -7.66
N ASP A 231 10.53 -13.52 -6.41
CA ASP A 231 10.03 -14.25 -5.25
C ASP A 231 8.48 -14.25 -5.14
N LEU A 232 7.82 -13.28 -5.77
CA LEU A 232 6.35 -13.25 -5.88
C LEU A 232 5.80 -14.21 -6.96
N LEU A 233 6.65 -14.63 -7.90
CA LEU A 233 6.25 -15.50 -9.03
C LEU A 233 6.47 -16.98 -8.75
N LYS A 234 6.76 -17.34 -7.50
CA LYS A 234 7.08 -18.71 -7.12
C LYS A 234 5.88 -19.65 -7.18
N VAL A 235 6.16 -20.82 -7.73
CA VAL A 235 5.27 -21.97 -7.72
C VAL A 235 5.91 -23.04 -6.85
N SER A 236 5.13 -23.69 -5.99
CA SER A 236 5.60 -24.74 -5.10
C SER A 236 5.88 -26.03 -5.87
N ALA A 237 6.61 -26.98 -5.25
CA ALA A 237 7.01 -28.21 -5.88
C ALA A 237 5.83 -29.10 -6.37
N ASP A 238 4.66 -28.91 -5.79
CA ASP A 238 3.42 -29.60 -6.18
C ASP A 238 2.63 -28.88 -7.29
N GLY A 239 3.20 -27.82 -7.88
CA GLY A 239 2.61 -27.07 -8.99
C GLY A 239 1.63 -25.99 -8.57
N ARG A 240 1.40 -25.75 -7.27
CA ARG A 240 0.51 -24.69 -6.79
C ARG A 240 1.24 -23.34 -6.72
N GLY A 241 0.54 -22.28 -7.09
CA GLY A 241 1.04 -20.92 -6.92
C GLY A 241 1.22 -20.56 -5.44
N THR A 242 2.26 -19.80 -5.13
CA THR A 242 2.48 -19.30 -3.76
C THR A 242 1.61 -18.08 -3.50
N VAL A 243 0.95 -18.05 -2.34
CA VAL A 243 0.20 -16.89 -1.85
C VAL A 243 1.12 -16.06 -0.97
N SER A 244 1.57 -14.92 -1.47
CA SER A 244 2.38 -13.95 -0.73
C SER A 244 1.46 -12.98 0.01
N ILE A 245 1.47 -12.99 1.33
CA ILE A 245 0.61 -12.18 2.19
C ILE A 245 1.43 -11.08 2.82
N LEU A 246 1.17 -9.83 2.43
CA LEU A 246 1.76 -8.66 3.05
C LEU A 246 0.94 -8.29 4.27
N GLU A 247 1.51 -8.51 5.45
CA GLU A 247 0.94 -8.15 6.74
C GLU A 247 1.12 -6.65 7.00
N LEU A 248 -0.01 -5.92 7.08
CA LEU A 248 -0.03 -4.46 7.20
C LEU A 248 -0.62 -3.96 8.52
N GLN A 249 -0.91 -4.85 9.48
CA GLN A 249 -1.50 -4.47 10.76
C GLN A 249 -0.69 -3.44 11.55
N ASP A 250 0.63 -3.50 11.45
CA ASP A 250 1.57 -2.61 12.14
C ASP A 250 1.80 -1.26 11.43
N VAL A 251 1.26 -1.11 10.23
CA VAL A 251 1.38 0.12 9.41
C VAL A 251 0.04 0.75 9.01
N GLN A 252 -1.07 0.34 9.63
CA GLN A 252 -2.41 0.87 9.34
C GLN A 252 -2.50 2.41 9.45
N ASN A 253 -1.74 3.01 10.36
CA ASN A 253 -1.69 4.45 10.57
C ASN A 253 -0.61 5.15 9.72
N LYS A 254 -0.09 4.49 8.69
CA LYS A 254 1.01 4.97 7.84
C LYS A 254 0.65 4.84 6.35
N PRO A 255 -0.40 5.53 5.87
CA PRO A 255 -0.90 5.37 4.51
C PRO A 255 0.14 5.73 3.45
N ALA A 256 0.98 6.73 3.70
CA ALA A 256 2.04 7.13 2.78
C ALA A 256 3.07 6.01 2.56
N LEU A 257 3.44 5.26 3.60
CA LEU A 257 4.34 4.10 3.46
C LEU A 257 3.73 3.01 2.59
N PHE A 258 2.44 2.70 2.80
CA PHE A 258 1.74 1.70 2.02
C PHE A 258 1.61 2.12 0.54
N SER A 259 1.20 3.36 0.28
CA SER A 259 1.09 3.91 -1.09
C SER A 259 2.44 3.94 -1.80
N THR A 260 3.52 4.29 -1.09
CA THR A 260 4.90 4.28 -1.60
C THR A 260 5.31 2.88 -2.03
N PHE A 261 5.11 1.90 -1.15
CA PHE A 261 5.42 0.50 -1.45
C PHE A 261 4.61 -0.02 -2.65
N MET A 262 3.31 0.27 -2.68
CA MET A 262 2.42 -0.13 -3.76
C MET A 262 2.85 0.41 -5.11
N LEU A 263 3.16 1.71 -5.15
CA LEU A 263 3.61 2.37 -6.36
C LEU A 263 4.92 1.75 -6.87
N TRP A 264 5.89 1.55 -5.97
CA TRP A 264 7.16 0.91 -6.31
C TRP A 264 6.94 -0.50 -6.87
N MET A 265 6.19 -1.33 -6.18
CA MET A 265 5.96 -2.72 -6.59
C MET A 265 5.29 -2.81 -7.96
N LEU A 266 4.19 -2.07 -8.17
CA LEU A 266 3.49 -2.10 -9.45
C LEU A 266 4.32 -1.53 -10.59
N ALA A 267 5.08 -0.46 -10.34
CA ALA A 267 5.96 0.15 -11.34
C ALA A 267 7.12 -0.78 -11.72
N THR A 268 7.74 -1.43 -10.73
CA THR A 268 8.83 -2.38 -10.97
C THR A 268 8.35 -3.61 -11.71
N LEU A 269 7.19 -4.17 -11.35
CA LEU A 269 6.58 -5.27 -12.10
C LEU A 269 6.27 -4.89 -13.54
N TYR A 270 5.76 -3.68 -13.77
CA TYR A 270 5.51 -3.20 -15.11
C TYR A 270 6.80 -3.08 -15.94
N HIS A 271 7.89 -2.64 -15.30
CA HIS A 271 9.19 -2.49 -15.97
C HIS A 271 9.85 -3.86 -16.23
N ASP A 272 9.88 -4.75 -15.23
CA ASP A 272 10.69 -5.97 -15.27
C ASP A 272 10.02 -7.14 -15.98
N LEU A 273 8.68 -7.20 -15.94
CA LEU A 273 7.97 -8.28 -16.61
C LEU A 273 7.94 -8.09 -18.13
N PRO A 274 8.14 -9.16 -18.91
CA PRO A 274 8.00 -9.10 -20.36
C PRO A 274 6.54 -8.93 -20.78
N GLU A 275 6.32 -8.32 -21.94
CA GLU A 275 5.01 -8.32 -22.60
C GLU A 275 4.64 -9.77 -22.97
N VAL A 276 3.46 -10.22 -22.55
CA VAL A 276 2.99 -11.59 -22.80
C VAL A 276 1.71 -11.66 -23.64
N GLY A 277 1.05 -10.53 -23.84
CA GLY A 277 -0.20 -10.47 -24.60
C GLY A 277 -1.37 -11.16 -23.87
N ASP A 278 -2.24 -11.82 -24.66
CA ASP A 278 -3.32 -12.65 -24.10
C ASP A 278 -2.76 -14.01 -23.71
N VAL A 279 -2.96 -14.39 -22.46
CA VAL A 279 -2.45 -15.64 -21.85
C VAL A 279 -3.61 -16.50 -21.36
N ASP A 280 -3.41 -17.82 -21.31
CA ASP A 280 -4.42 -18.76 -20.80
C ASP A 280 -4.61 -18.64 -19.28
N GLU A 281 -3.59 -18.15 -18.58
CA GLU A 281 -3.59 -17.90 -17.14
C GLU A 281 -2.68 -16.72 -16.80
N PRO A 282 -3.02 -15.92 -15.78
CA PRO A 282 -2.19 -14.78 -15.38
C PRO A 282 -0.86 -15.25 -14.79
N LYS A 283 0.17 -14.40 -14.89
CA LYS A 283 1.47 -14.60 -14.24
C LYS A 283 1.42 -14.35 -12.75
N LEU A 284 0.55 -13.42 -12.31
CA LEU A 284 0.41 -13.01 -10.93
C LEU A 284 -0.92 -12.25 -10.78
N VAL A 285 -1.60 -12.43 -9.65
CA VAL A 285 -2.79 -11.64 -9.33
C VAL A 285 -2.62 -10.95 -7.98
N PHE A 286 -2.83 -9.64 -7.98
CA PHE A 286 -2.81 -8.79 -6.78
C PHE A 286 -4.21 -8.59 -6.21
N PHE A 287 -4.31 -8.63 -4.89
CA PHE A 287 -5.50 -8.25 -4.15
C PHE A 287 -5.14 -7.19 -3.12
N PHE A 288 -5.82 -6.06 -3.19
CA PHE A 288 -5.66 -4.93 -2.28
C PHE A 288 -6.91 -4.78 -1.43
N ASP A 289 -6.84 -5.29 -0.19
CA ASP A 289 -7.92 -5.08 0.77
C ASP A 289 -7.90 -3.63 1.27
N GLU A 290 -9.08 -3.12 1.63
CA GLU A 290 -9.32 -1.73 2.02
C GLU A 290 -8.71 -0.72 1.03
N ALA A 291 -9.00 -0.90 -0.26
CA ALA A 291 -8.39 -0.13 -1.36
C ALA A 291 -8.51 1.40 -1.20
N HIS A 292 -9.48 1.89 -0.43
CA HIS A 292 -9.59 3.32 -0.12
C HIS A 292 -8.29 3.89 0.49
N LEU A 293 -7.53 3.12 1.26
CA LEU A 293 -6.27 3.57 1.86
C LEU A 293 -5.16 3.88 0.82
N ILE A 294 -5.31 3.39 -0.41
CA ILE A 294 -4.40 3.71 -1.50
C ILE A 294 -4.76 5.06 -2.13
N PHE A 295 -6.05 5.42 -2.08
CA PHE A 295 -6.60 6.52 -2.87
C PHE A 295 -6.95 7.77 -2.05
N ASP A 296 -7.37 7.62 -0.77
CA ASP A 296 -7.99 8.70 0.01
C ASP A 296 -7.07 9.92 0.22
N ASP A 297 -5.80 9.72 0.55
CA ASP A 297 -4.84 10.80 0.82
C ASP A 297 -3.74 10.90 -0.27
N ALA A 298 -3.95 10.25 -1.42
CA ALA A 298 -2.97 10.23 -2.48
C ALA A 298 -2.95 11.55 -3.27
N SER A 299 -1.76 12.08 -3.56
CA SER A 299 -1.62 13.21 -4.46
C SER A 299 -2.14 12.88 -5.87
N LYS A 300 -2.58 13.91 -6.61
CA LYS A 300 -3.05 13.70 -8.00
C LYS A 300 -1.98 13.00 -8.85
N ALA A 301 -0.72 13.36 -8.69
CA ALA A 301 0.39 12.77 -9.44
C ALA A 301 0.57 11.28 -9.12
N LEU A 302 0.32 10.87 -7.88
CA LEU A 302 0.34 9.48 -7.45
C LEU A 302 -0.85 8.70 -8.02
N LEU A 303 -2.06 9.28 -7.97
CA LEU A 303 -3.26 8.68 -8.56
C LEU A 303 -3.12 8.44 -10.07
N ASP A 304 -2.64 9.45 -10.81
CA ASP A 304 -2.39 9.37 -12.26
C ASP A 304 -1.39 8.23 -12.58
N GLN A 305 -0.38 8.02 -11.73
CA GLN A 305 0.59 6.94 -11.90
C GLN A 305 -0.01 5.56 -11.63
N ILE A 306 -0.80 5.42 -10.54
CA ILE A 306 -1.47 4.16 -10.23
C ILE A 306 -2.43 3.79 -11.38
N GLU A 307 -3.22 4.75 -11.87
CA GLU A 307 -4.10 4.55 -13.02
C GLU A 307 -3.33 4.06 -14.25
N GLN A 308 -2.22 4.74 -14.59
CA GLN A 308 -1.40 4.36 -15.74
C GLN A 308 -0.86 2.95 -15.59
N VAL A 309 -0.33 2.60 -14.42
CA VAL A 309 0.23 1.26 -14.18
C VAL A 309 -0.87 0.20 -14.25
N VAL A 310 -2.01 0.39 -13.58
CA VAL A 310 -3.14 -0.56 -13.61
C VAL A 310 -3.61 -0.79 -15.05
N ARG A 311 -3.71 0.27 -15.86
CA ARG A 311 -4.09 0.13 -17.27
C ARG A 311 -3.12 -0.68 -18.11
N LEU A 312 -1.82 -0.56 -17.84
CA LEU A 312 -0.76 -1.14 -18.67
C LEU A 312 -0.29 -2.52 -18.20
N ILE A 313 -0.34 -2.82 -16.90
CA ILE A 313 0.22 -4.04 -16.32
C ILE A 313 -0.49 -5.32 -16.80
N ARG A 314 -1.68 -5.17 -17.33
CA ARG A 314 -2.43 -6.25 -17.96
C ARG A 314 -1.62 -6.92 -19.09
N SER A 315 -0.91 -6.13 -19.92
CA SER A 315 -0.09 -6.66 -21.01
C SER A 315 1.08 -7.53 -20.55
N LYS A 316 1.43 -7.41 -19.26
CA LYS A 316 2.43 -8.23 -18.58
C LYS A 316 1.84 -9.51 -17.96
N GLY A 317 0.54 -9.78 -18.18
CA GLY A 317 -0.15 -10.93 -17.62
C GLY A 317 -0.51 -10.80 -16.14
N VAL A 318 -0.54 -9.58 -15.60
CA VAL A 318 -0.83 -9.32 -14.18
C VAL A 318 -2.27 -8.84 -13.99
N GLY A 319 -3.00 -9.49 -13.07
CA GLY A 319 -4.32 -9.07 -12.61
C GLY A 319 -4.23 -8.23 -11.34
N VAL A 320 -5.16 -7.27 -11.17
CA VAL A 320 -5.28 -6.45 -9.96
C VAL A 320 -6.74 -6.42 -9.52
N PHE A 321 -6.99 -6.78 -8.27
CA PHE A 321 -8.31 -6.75 -7.66
C PHE A 321 -8.29 -5.79 -6.47
N PHE A 322 -9.20 -4.84 -6.49
CA PHE A 322 -9.43 -3.93 -5.37
C PHE A 322 -10.60 -4.42 -4.53
N ILE A 323 -10.42 -4.41 -3.21
CA ILE A 323 -11.45 -4.78 -2.25
C ILE A 323 -11.79 -3.55 -1.41
N THR A 324 -13.08 -3.15 -1.38
CA THR A 324 -13.50 -1.93 -0.68
C THR A 324 -14.93 -2.02 -0.17
N GLN A 325 -15.34 -1.05 0.62
CA GLN A 325 -16.72 -0.99 1.13
C GLN A 325 -17.70 -0.45 0.09
N SER A 326 -17.24 0.44 -0.78
CA SER A 326 -18.07 1.06 -1.80
C SER A 326 -17.29 1.25 -3.12
N PRO A 327 -17.90 1.04 -4.30
CA PRO A 327 -17.24 1.35 -5.57
C PRO A 327 -16.76 2.80 -5.71
N LYS A 328 -17.38 3.75 -4.99
CA LYS A 328 -16.99 5.17 -4.99
C LYS A 328 -15.61 5.45 -4.40
N ASP A 329 -15.08 4.51 -3.60
CA ASP A 329 -13.78 4.64 -2.95
C ASP A 329 -12.62 4.43 -3.95
N VAL A 330 -12.94 3.96 -5.17
CA VAL A 330 -11.99 3.79 -6.26
C VAL A 330 -12.19 4.90 -7.29
N PRO A 331 -11.15 5.63 -7.72
CA PRO A 331 -11.25 6.65 -8.76
C PRO A 331 -11.93 6.13 -10.02
N ALA A 332 -12.71 6.98 -10.68
CA ALA A 332 -13.52 6.59 -11.83
C ALA A 332 -12.68 6.02 -12.99
N GLU A 333 -11.50 6.57 -13.18
CA GLU A 333 -10.53 6.18 -14.21
C GLU A 333 -10.00 4.75 -13.95
N VAL A 334 -9.66 4.43 -12.69
CA VAL A 334 -9.26 3.07 -12.27
C VAL A 334 -10.46 2.13 -12.34
N LEU A 335 -11.63 2.55 -11.81
CA LEU A 335 -12.87 1.76 -11.82
C LEU A 335 -13.28 1.33 -13.24
N GLY A 336 -13.02 2.17 -14.25
CA GLY A 336 -13.24 1.87 -15.66
C GLY A 336 -12.37 0.75 -16.23
N GLN A 337 -11.24 0.40 -15.57
CA GLN A 337 -10.36 -0.70 -15.98
C GLN A 337 -10.75 -2.04 -15.36
N LEU A 338 -11.64 -2.05 -14.34
CA LEU A 338 -12.00 -3.24 -13.59
C LEU A 338 -13.11 -4.01 -14.31
N GLY A 339 -12.72 -5.04 -15.07
CA GLY A 339 -13.65 -5.82 -15.91
C GLY A 339 -14.53 -6.79 -15.14
N HIS A 340 -14.08 -7.24 -13.95
CA HIS A 340 -14.82 -8.15 -13.08
C HIS A 340 -15.39 -7.40 -11.89
N ARG A 341 -16.65 -7.68 -11.55
CA ARG A 341 -17.32 -7.06 -10.40
C ARG A 341 -18.04 -8.11 -9.58
N VAL A 342 -17.66 -8.20 -8.32
CA VAL A 342 -18.31 -9.01 -7.28
C VAL A 342 -18.83 -8.05 -6.23
N GLN A 343 -20.09 -7.69 -6.33
CA GLN A 343 -20.73 -6.70 -5.46
C GLN A 343 -21.57 -7.40 -4.40
N HIS A 344 -21.09 -7.40 -3.17
CA HIS A 344 -21.87 -7.81 -2.01
C HIS A 344 -22.90 -6.77 -1.63
N ALA A 345 -23.76 -7.10 -0.66
CA ALA A 345 -24.80 -6.21 -0.20
C ALA A 345 -24.30 -4.81 0.13
N LEU A 346 -25.04 -3.80 -0.30
CA LEU A 346 -24.92 -2.42 0.13
C LEU A 346 -26.03 -2.09 1.11
N ARG A 347 -25.73 -1.23 2.09
CA ARG A 347 -26.71 -0.71 3.06
C ARG A 347 -26.86 0.78 2.83
N ALA A 348 -28.09 1.24 2.65
CA ALA A 348 -28.40 2.65 2.47
C ALA A 348 -29.15 3.16 3.69
N PHE A 349 -28.45 3.82 4.61
CA PHE A 349 -29.02 4.41 5.81
C PHE A 349 -29.17 5.93 5.70
N THR A 350 -28.40 6.55 4.78
CA THR A 350 -28.38 7.99 4.56
C THR A 350 -28.69 8.32 3.10
N PRO A 351 -29.10 9.57 2.79
CA PRO A 351 -29.28 10.01 1.40
C PRO A 351 -28.01 9.86 0.53
N ASP A 352 -26.83 9.96 1.12
CA ASP A 352 -25.57 9.77 0.40
C ASP A 352 -25.28 8.29 0.12
N ASP A 353 -25.69 7.38 1.01
CA ASP A 353 -25.66 5.94 0.75
C ASP A 353 -26.62 5.56 -0.40
N GLU A 354 -27.78 6.19 -0.46
CA GLU A 354 -28.74 5.97 -1.55
C GLU A 354 -28.17 6.44 -2.91
N LYS A 355 -27.47 7.57 -2.94
CA LYS A 355 -26.76 8.04 -4.14
C LYS A 355 -25.66 7.06 -4.55
N ALA A 356 -24.86 6.58 -3.58
CA ALA A 356 -23.81 5.59 -3.81
C ALA A 356 -24.37 4.27 -4.33
N LEU A 357 -25.49 3.79 -3.79
CA LEU A 357 -26.21 2.60 -4.25
C LEU A 357 -26.69 2.76 -5.71
N LYS A 358 -27.32 3.90 -6.04
CA LYS A 358 -27.76 4.21 -7.41
C LYS A 358 -26.57 4.29 -8.38
N ALA A 359 -25.45 4.87 -7.95
CA ALA A 359 -24.24 4.94 -8.76
C ALA A 359 -23.65 3.54 -8.99
N ALA A 360 -23.55 2.71 -7.95
CA ALA A 360 -23.09 1.33 -8.06
C ALA A 360 -23.97 0.51 -9.00
N ALA A 361 -25.30 0.60 -8.87
CA ALA A 361 -26.23 -0.13 -9.71
C ALA A 361 -26.09 0.22 -11.21
N ARG A 362 -25.81 1.48 -11.54
CA ARG A 362 -25.61 1.94 -12.91
C ARG A 362 -24.34 1.41 -13.58
N THR A 363 -23.40 0.87 -12.80
CA THR A 363 -22.15 0.30 -13.33
C THR A 363 -22.31 -1.13 -13.83
N PHE A 364 -23.46 -1.76 -13.59
CA PHE A 364 -23.76 -3.10 -14.08
C PHE A 364 -24.42 -3.06 -15.47
N PRO A 365 -24.16 -4.07 -16.32
CA PRO A 365 -24.90 -4.27 -17.56
C PRO A 365 -26.41 -4.36 -17.29
N LYS A 366 -27.21 -3.88 -18.25
CA LYS A 366 -28.68 -4.01 -18.15
C LYS A 366 -29.06 -5.49 -18.15
N THR A 367 -29.97 -5.85 -17.27
CA THR A 367 -30.54 -7.19 -17.17
C THR A 367 -32.08 -7.12 -17.10
N LYS A 368 -32.74 -8.16 -17.59
CA LYS A 368 -34.19 -8.35 -17.42
C LYS A 368 -34.55 -9.27 -16.25
N PHE A 369 -33.52 -9.84 -15.59
CA PHE A 369 -33.69 -10.85 -14.55
C PHE A 369 -33.74 -10.27 -13.15
N TYR A 370 -33.10 -9.09 -12.93
CA TYR A 370 -32.97 -8.49 -11.64
C TYR A 370 -33.24 -6.99 -11.68
N ASP A 371 -33.95 -6.45 -10.67
CA ASP A 371 -33.75 -5.06 -10.27
C ASP A 371 -32.44 -4.96 -9.51
N VAL A 372 -31.45 -4.33 -10.12
CA VAL A 372 -30.10 -4.28 -9.57
C VAL A 372 -30.06 -3.54 -8.23
N GLN A 373 -30.83 -2.45 -8.06
CA GLN A 373 -30.85 -1.69 -6.80
C GLN A 373 -31.48 -2.50 -5.67
N GLU A 374 -32.62 -3.12 -5.93
CA GLU A 374 -33.31 -3.97 -4.96
C GLU A 374 -32.43 -5.19 -4.62
N THR A 375 -31.84 -5.84 -5.63
CA THR A 375 -30.94 -6.97 -5.41
C THR A 375 -29.79 -6.60 -4.48
N LEU A 376 -29.08 -5.48 -4.76
CA LEU A 376 -27.92 -5.06 -3.95
C LEU A 376 -28.28 -4.79 -2.49
N THR A 377 -29.51 -4.42 -2.17
CA THR A 377 -29.97 -4.20 -0.78
C THR A 377 -30.45 -5.48 -0.09
N SER A 378 -30.92 -6.47 -0.86
CA SER A 378 -31.51 -7.71 -0.34
C SER A 378 -30.55 -8.89 -0.24
N LEU A 379 -29.36 -8.82 -0.86
CA LEU A 379 -28.34 -9.87 -0.77
C LEU A 379 -28.03 -10.26 0.68
N GLY A 380 -27.93 -11.56 0.92
CA GLY A 380 -27.50 -12.15 2.18
C GLY A 380 -25.98 -12.16 2.38
N ILE A 381 -25.53 -12.55 3.57
CA ILE A 381 -24.09 -12.75 3.85
C ILE A 381 -23.55 -13.88 2.96
N GLY A 382 -22.45 -13.61 2.27
CA GLY A 382 -21.83 -14.55 1.31
C GLY A 382 -22.67 -14.72 0.04
N GLU A 383 -23.47 -13.72 -0.32
CA GLU A 383 -24.08 -13.55 -1.62
C GLU A 383 -23.55 -12.28 -2.29
N ALA A 384 -23.48 -12.29 -3.61
CA ALA A 384 -23.02 -11.14 -4.39
C ALA A 384 -23.72 -11.08 -5.74
N LEU A 385 -23.90 -9.87 -6.26
CA LEU A 385 -24.23 -9.65 -7.66
C LEU A 385 -22.92 -9.67 -8.46
N VAL A 386 -22.81 -10.58 -9.40
CA VAL A 386 -21.57 -10.86 -10.15
C VAL A 386 -21.76 -10.55 -11.61
N THR A 387 -20.84 -9.79 -12.20
CA THR A 387 -20.63 -9.67 -13.65
C THR A 387 -19.14 -9.83 -13.94
N VAL A 388 -18.81 -10.60 -14.97
CA VAL A 388 -17.43 -10.89 -15.34
C VAL A 388 -17.27 -10.74 -16.86
N LEU A 389 -16.03 -10.69 -17.32
CA LEU A 389 -15.76 -10.78 -18.75
C LEU A 389 -15.81 -12.24 -19.20
N SER A 390 -16.55 -12.50 -20.25
CA SER A 390 -16.52 -13.77 -20.96
C SER A 390 -15.13 -13.99 -21.62
N PRO A 391 -14.80 -15.19 -22.08
CA PRO A 391 -13.55 -15.43 -22.83
C PRO A 391 -13.37 -14.52 -24.05
N SER A 392 -14.47 -14.00 -24.63
CA SER A 392 -14.44 -13.03 -25.73
C SER A 392 -14.24 -11.58 -25.27
N GLY A 393 -14.10 -11.32 -23.95
CA GLY A 393 -13.93 -9.96 -23.39
C GLY A 393 -15.22 -9.17 -23.26
N VAL A 394 -16.39 -9.79 -23.48
CA VAL A 394 -17.70 -9.14 -23.34
C VAL A 394 -18.22 -9.31 -21.92
N PRO A 395 -18.70 -8.24 -21.25
CA PRO A 395 -19.31 -8.37 -19.93
C PRO A 395 -20.55 -9.29 -19.96
N THR A 396 -20.64 -10.21 -18.99
CA THR A 396 -21.82 -11.05 -18.80
C THR A 396 -22.98 -10.23 -18.25
N SER A 397 -24.23 -10.71 -18.42
CA SER A 397 -25.33 -10.23 -17.58
C SER A 397 -24.98 -10.40 -16.10
N PRO A 398 -25.42 -9.50 -15.21
CA PRO A 398 -25.22 -9.68 -13.78
C PRO A 398 -26.10 -10.84 -13.27
N PHE A 399 -25.49 -11.69 -12.40
CA PHE A 399 -26.20 -12.78 -11.72
C PHE A 399 -26.05 -12.65 -10.22
N ALA A 400 -27.15 -12.64 -9.48
CA ALA A 400 -27.11 -12.82 -8.04
C ALA A 400 -26.58 -14.24 -7.77
N THR A 401 -25.55 -14.34 -6.93
CA THR A 401 -24.74 -15.54 -6.77
C THR A 401 -24.58 -15.86 -5.29
N ARG A 402 -24.92 -17.07 -4.89
CA ARG A 402 -24.58 -17.62 -3.58
C ARG A 402 -23.19 -18.21 -3.66
N LEU A 403 -22.23 -17.56 -2.97
CA LEU A 403 -20.82 -17.92 -3.06
C LEU A 403 -20.55 -19.24 -2.33
N ILE A 404 -19.67 -20.07 -2.91
CA ILE A 404 -19.17 -21.28 -2.26
C ILE A 404 -18.25 -20.91 -1.09
N PRO A 405 -18.14 -21.78 -0.08
CA PRO A 405 -17.22 -21.52 1.04
C PRO A 405 -15.77 -21.76 0.61
N PRO A 406 -14.81 -20.95 1.09
CA PRO A 406 -13.38 -21.24 0.93
C PRO A 406 -13.02 -22.62 1.48
N SER A 407 -12.07 -23.27 0.84
CA SER A 407 -11.53 -24.58 1.25
C SER A 407 -10.51 -24.46 2.38
N SER A 408 -9.88 -23.29 2.48
CA SER A 408 -8.93 -22.96 3.53
C SER A 408 -9.62 -22.39 4.77
N ARG A 409 -8.87 -22.27 5.87
CA ARG A 409 -9.40 -21.78 7.14
C ARG A 409 -9.84 -20.31 7.04
N MET A 410 -11.11 -20.05 7.36
CA MET A 410 -11.72 -18.73 7.37
C MET A 410 -11.44 -17.98 8.68
N GLY A 411 -10.24 -17.46 8.83
CA GLY A 411 -9.79 -16.72 10.01
C GLY A 411 -8.26 -16.68 10.04
N PRO A 412 -7.65 -15.91 10.96
CA PRO A 412 -6.21 -15.81 11.05
C PRO A 412 -5.56 -17.11 11.55
N LEU A 413 -4.26 -17.23 11.31
CA LEU A 413 -3.39 -18.14 12.05
C LEU A 413 -3.29 -17.67 13.51
N THR A 414 -3.05 -18.59 14.41
CA THR A 414 -2.62 -18.23 15.76
C THR A 414 -1.17 -17.70 15.72
N ASP A 415 -0.76 -16.97 16.74
CA ASP A 415 0.62 -16.43 16.79
C ASP A 415 1.66 -17.56 16.71
N ASP A 416 1.43 -18.69 17.38
CA ASP A 416 2.32 -19.85 17.35
C ASP A 416 2.41 -20.46 15.95
N GLU A 417 1.29 -20.62 15.24
CA GLU A 417 1.26 -21.13 13.87
C GLU A 417 1.97 -20.18 12.91
N LEU A 418 1.78 -18.88 13.07
CA LEU A 418 2.48 -17.87 12.29
C LEU A 418 4.00 -17.95 12.54
N GLN A 419 4.42 -17.96 13.81
CA GLN A 419 5.84 -18.07 14.16
C GLN A 419 6.48 -19.35 13.63
N GLN A 420 5.79 -20.47 13.68
CA GLN A 420 6.28 -21.72 13.08
C GLN A 420 6.52 -21.58 11.58
N ARG A 421 5.61 -20.90 10.85
CA ARG A 421 5.76 -20.67 9.42
C ARG A 421 6.90 -19.70 9.12
N LEU A 422 7.02 -18.60 9.87
CA LEU A 422 8.11 -17.62 9.71
C LEU A 422 9.47 -18.29 9.93
N SER A 423 9.62 -19.13 10.95
CA SER A 423 10.89 -19.82 11.25
C SER A 423 11.29 -20.80 10.14
N SER A 424 10.34 -21.39 9.44
CA SER A 424 10.60 -22.32 8.32
C SER A 424 10.75 -21.64 6.96
N SER A 425 10.31 -20.38 6.82
CA SER A 425 10.34 -19.66 5.55
C SER A 425 11.75 -19.39 5.05
N THR A 426 11.98 -19.72 3.77
CA THR A 426 13.24 -19.38 3.09
C THR A 426 13.32 -17.90 2.74
N GLN A 427 12.19 -17.24 2.49
CA GLN A 427 12.12 -15.81 2.20
C GLN A 427 12.44 -15.00 3.46
N VAL A 428 11.88 -15.38 4.62
CA VAL A 428 12.21 -14.71 5.88
C VAL A 428 13.72 -14.77 6.12
N ARG A 429 14.36 -15.94 5.95
CA ARG A 429 15.81 -16.07 6.11
C ARG A 429 16.61 -15.26 5.08
N LYS A 430 16.16 -15.21 3.81
CA LYS A 430 16.82 -14.44 2.74
C LYS A 430 16.87 -12.96 3.05
N TYR A 431 15.79 -12.41 3.63
CA TYR A 431 15.62 -10.97 3.85
C TYR A 431 15.80 -10.54 5.32
N ALA A 432 16.16 -11.47 6.24
CA ALA A 432 16.25 -11.20 7.67
C ALA A 432 17.33 -10.19 8.03
N THR A 433 18.50 -10.31 7.41
CA THR A 433 19.66 -9.50 7.76
C THR A 433 19.82 -8.34 6.79
N ALA A 434 19.76 -7.12 7.30
CA ALA A 434 20.12 -5.95 6.51
C ALA A 434 21.58 -6.04 6.07
N VAL A 435 21.85 -5.66 4.84
CA VAL A 435 23.20 -5.56 4.28
C VAL A 435 23.56 -4.09 4.27
N ASP A 436 24.71 -3.77 4.87
CA ASP A 436 25.29 -2.42 4.89
C ASP A 436 26.52 -2.44 3.99
N ARG A 437 26.37 -1.98 2.76
CA ARG A 437 27.47 -1.81 1.80
C ARG A 437 27.94 -0.38 1.83
N GLU A 438 29.19 -0.15 1.39
CA GLU A 438 29.69 1.20 1.16
C GLU A 438 28.75 1.96 0.21
N SER A 439 28.17 3.03 0.70
CA SER A 439 27.16 3.83 0.04
C SER A 439 27.62 5.27 -0.19
N ALA A 440 26.77 6.11 -0.74
CA ALA A 440 27.05 7.51 -0.97
C ALA A 440 27.48 8.25 0.31
N ARG A 441 26.88 7.91 1.46
CA ARG A 441 27.16 8.51 2.76
C ARG A 441 28.60 8.22 3.20
N GLU A 442 29.04 6.97 3.17
CA GLU A 442 30.38 6.55 3.56
C GLU A 442 31.44 7.14 2.64
N MET A 443 31.19 7.08 1.33
CA MET A 443 32.11 7.64 0.31
C MET A 443 32.29 9.15 0.47
N LEU A 444 31.22 9.91 0.71
CA LEU A 444 31.29 11.36 0.93
C LEU A 444 31.95 11.69 2.27
N SER A 445 31.67 10.93 3.32
CA SER A 445 32.34 11.10 4.63
C SER A 445 33.85 10.86 4.54
N ALA A 446 34.27 9.83 3.80
CA ALA A 446 35.68 9.55 3.56
C ALA A 446 36.36 10.67 2.75
N ARG A 447 35.68 11.25 1.74
CA ARG A 447 36.19 12.41 0.97
C ARG A 447 36.36 13.64 1.85
N ALA A 448 35.38 13.93 2.71
CA ALA A 448 35.45 15.06 3.64
C ALA A 448 36.60 14.88 4.65
N ALA A 449 36.78 13.67 5.19
CA ALA A 449 37.89 13.36 6.07
C ALA A 449 39.27 13.50 5.38
N ALA A 450 39.38 13.07 4.11
CA ALA A 450 40.61 13.22 3.33
C ALA A 450 40.91 14.67 2.90
N ALA A 451 39.88 15.54 2.84
CA ALA A 451 40.03 16.97 2.52
C ALA A 451 40.28 17.84 3.77
N ALA A 452 40.11 17.30 4.98
CA ALA A 452 40.45 17.99 6.21
C ALA A 452 41.98 18.15 6.30
N PRO A 453 42.52 19.37 6.48
CA PRO A 453 43.97 19.54 6.65
C PRO A 453 44.41 18.81 7.93
N ASP A 454 45.53 18.04 7.83
CA ASP A 454 46.18 17.43 8.98
C ASP A 454 46.40 18.47 10.06
N GLN A 455 45.55 18.47 11.09
CA GLN A 455 45.81 19.18 12.34
C GLN A 455 46.60 18.24 13.27
N ASP A 456 47.82 17.91 12.86
CA ASP A 456 48.77 17.32 13.77
C ASP A 456 50.15 17.92 13.57
N GLU A 457 50.81 18.20 14.71
CA GLU A 457 52.20 18.61 14.91
C GLU A 457 52.56 20.07 14.72
N SER A 458 52.02 20.98 15.56
CA SER A 458 52.82 22.15 15.97
C SER A 458 52.36 22.77 17.29
N ASP A 459 52.36 22.02 18.37
CA ASP A 459 52.30 22.60 19.75
C ASP A 459 53.01 21.74 20.77
N ASP A 460 54.30 21.43 20.56
CA ASP A 460 55.16 20.87 21.62
C ASP A 460 56.57 21.50 21.65
N GLU A 461 56.71 22.80 21.40
CA GLU A 461 57.96 23.51 21.63
C GLU A 461 57.80 24.97 22.06
N THR A 462 57.05 25.28 23.13
CA THR A 462 57.22 26.56 23.87
C THR A 462 56.61 26.51 25.28
N VAL A 463 56.99 25.53 26.10
CA VAL A 463 56.78 25.61 27.55
C VAL A 463 58.11 25.38 28.27
N LYS A 464 59.01 26.35 28.19
CA LYS A 464 60.11 26.56 29.17
C LYS A 464 60.51 28.02 29.15
N ARG A 465 59.87 28.86 29.95
CA ARG A 465 60.45 30.02 30.67
C ARG A 465 59.35 31.03 31.02
N ASN A 466 58.86 30.95 32.22
CA ASN A 466 58.84 32.10 33.13
C ASN A 466 58.22 31.69 34.48
N GLU A 467 59.11 31.39 35.41
CA GLU A 467 58.83 31.44 36.84
C GLU A 467 58.85 32.90 37.31
N ARG A 468 57.97 33.19 38.29
CA ARG A 468 57.95 34.26 39.27
C ARG A 468 57.24 35.56 38.91
N ALA A 469 56.06 35.66 39.52
CA ALA A 469 55.68 36.77 40.39
C ALA A 469 54.28 36.56 41.00
N PRO A 470 53.94 37.15 42.16
CA PRO A 470 53.06 36.54 43.15
C PRO A 470 51.57 36.97 43.04
N ALA A 471 50.73 36.11 43.64
CA ALA A 471 49.28 36.28 43.69
C ALA A 471 48.78 37.51 44.43
N PRO A 472 47.70 38.15 43.99
CA PRO A 472 46.83 38.95 44.87
C PRO A 472 45.53 38.20 45.23
N ARG A 473 45.13 38.44 46.44
CA ARG A 473 44.07 37.87 47.26
C ARG A 473 42.69 37.83 46.58
N ALA A 474 41.95 36.74 46.85
CA ALA A 474 40.56 36.48 46.54
C ALA A 474 39.60 37.56 47.03
N ARG A 475 38.70 37.98 46.14
CA ARG A 475 37.39 38.56 46.49
C ARG A 475 36.32 37.56 46.04
N ALA A 476 35.42 37.24 47.00
CA ALA A 476 34.28 36.38 46.81
C ALA A 476 33.40 36.86 45.65
N GLY A 477 33.27 36.03 44.60
CA GLY A 477 32.41 36.24 43.47
C GLY A 477 31.17 35.35 43.59
N LYS A 478 30.01 35.92 43.31
CA LYS A 478 28.69 35.29 43.29
C LYS A 478 28.69 34.10 42.35
N GLU A 479 28.02 33.03 42.78
CA GLU A 479 27.76 31.85 41.96
C GLU A 479 27.03 32.23 40.65
N PRO A 480 27.34 31.56 39.51
CA PRO A 480 26.60 31.81 38.28
C PRO A 480 25.17 31.23 38.38
N PRO A 481 24.17 31.91 37.81
CA PRO A 481 22.78 31.45 37.87
C PRO A 481 22.62 30.09 37.13
N SER A 482 21.75 29.25 37.69
CA SER A 482 21.48 27.91 37.16
C SER A 482 20.97 27.96 35.72
N THR A 483 21.26 26.91 34.95
CA THR A 483 20.83 26.73 33.55
C THR A 483 19.33 26.94 33.36
N PHE A 484 18.53 26.74 34.39
CA PHE A 484 17.08 26.96 34.38
C PHE A 484 16.68 28.45 34.31
N GLU A 485 17.46 29.33 34.96
CA GLU A 485 17.20 30.77 34.93
C GLU A 485 17.58 31.47 33.62
N GLN A 486 18.53 30.89 32.87
CA GLN A 486 18.91 31.37 31.53
C GLN A 486 17.88 31.03 30.46
N VAL A 487 17.20 29.89 30.56
CA VAL A 487 16.12 29.50 29.63
C VAL A 487 14.88 30.36 29.79
N LEU A 488 14.53 30.77 31.01
CA LEU A 488 13.36 31.61 31.26
C LEU A 488 13.51 33.06 30.77
N LYS A 489 14.72 33.53 30.53
CA LYS A 489 14.99 34.92 30.08
C LYS A 489 15.22 35.04 28.56
N SER A 490 15.13 33.92 27.81
CA SER A 490 15.30 33.96 26.37
C SER A 490 14.09 34.54 25.63
N PRO A 491 14.29 35.24 24.49
CA PRO A 491 13.18 35.79 23.70
C PRO A 491 12.15 34.74 23.23
N MET A 492 12.58 33.47 23.06
CA MET A 492 11.71 32.34 22.68
C MET A 492 10.68 31.98 23.75
N ALA A 493 11.05 31.98 25.04
CA ALA A 493 10.13 31.65 26.13
C ALA A 493 8.94 32.63 26.23
N ARG A 494 9.15 33.92 25.86
CA ARG A 494 8.10 34.95 25.85
C ARG A 494 7.09 34.72 24.71
N THR A 495 7.50 34.15 23.58
CA THR A 495 6.61 33.91 22.43
C THR A 495 5.73 32.70 22.69
N VAL A 496 6.26 31.61 23.29
CA VAL A 496 5.49 30.43 23.63
C VAL A 496 4.46 30.68 24.72
N ALA A 497 4.80 31.43 25.78
CA ALA A 497 3.85 31.82 26.83
C ALA A 497 2.71 32.67 26.29
N GLY A 498 2.97 33.56 25.32
CA GLY A 498 1.95 34.42 24.69
C GLY A 498 0.97 33.63 23.80
N THR A 499 1.39 32.54 23.22
CA THR A 499 0.56 31.69 22.32
C THR A 499 -0.34 30.76 23.13
N ILE A 500 0.16 30.17 24.22
CA ILE A 500 -0.61 29.30 25.12
C ILE A 500 -1.73 30.08 25.81
N THR A 501 -1.45 31.34 26.28
CA THR A 501 -2.47 32.16 26.93
C THR A 501 -3.59 32.59 25.99
N ARG A 502 -3.30 32.85 24.71
CA ARG A 502 -4.33 33.18 23.69
C ARG A 502 -5.18 31.95 23.29
N GLY A 503 -4.61 30.76 23.24
CA GLY A 503 -5.34 29.51 22.94
C GLY A 503 -6.31 29.11 24.06
N LEU A 504 -5.88 29.19 25.31
CA LEU A 504 -6.72 28.92 26.49
C LEU A 504 -7.85 29.91 26.67
N MET A 505 -7.60 31.22 26.41
CA MET A 505 -8.62 32.26 26.51
C MET A 505 -9.67 32.16 25.39
N GLY A 506 -9.29 31.64 24.20
CA GLY A 506 -10.22 31.35 23.09
C GLY A 506 -11.16 30.19 23.39
N ALA A 507 -10.65 29.12 24.02
CA ALA A 507 -11.43 27.95 24.40
C ALA A 507 -12.41 28.26 25.56
N LEU A 508 -12.03 29.07 26.53
CA LEU A 508 -12.88 29.47 27.65
C LEU A 508 -14.02 30.42 27.23
N MET A 509 -13.78 31.34 26.25
CA MET A 509 -14.83 32.20 25.72
C MET A 509 -15.83 31.48 24.80
N GLY A 510 -15.42 30.41 24.13
CA GLY A 510 -16.31 29.57 23.32
C GLY A 510 -17.33 28.80 24.16
N SER A 511 -16.97 28.39 25.37
CA SER A 511 -17.84 27.63 26.29
C SER A 511 -18.86 28.53 27.03
N LEU A 512 -18.68 29.85 27.04
CA LEU A 512 -19.56 30.81 27.72
C LEU A 512 -20.56 31.51 26.78
N GLY A 513 -20.69 31.10 25.52
CA GLY A 513 -21.78 31.52 24.63
C GLY A 513 -21.81 32.99 24.21
N ILE A 514 -20.75 33.78 24.38
CA ILE A 514 -20.73 35.23 24.06
C ILE A 514 -20.35 35.43 22.58
N ARG A 515 -21.34 35.67 21.73
CA ARG A 515 -21.16 36.09 20.34
C ARG A 515 -20.74 37.55 20.23
N ARG A 516 -19.58 37.86 19.66
CA ARG A 516 -19.18 39.20 19.24
C ARG A 516 -19.88 39.57 17.95
N SER A 517 -20.61 40.69 17.95
CA SER A 517 -21.19 41.31 16.76
C SER A 517 -20.08 41.94 15.89
N ALA A 518 -20.11 41.65 14.59
CA ALA A 518 -19.20 42.23 13.60
C ALA A 518 -19.56 43.70 13.30
N PRO A 519 -18.59 44.59 13.06
CA PRO A 519 -18.88 45.99 12.70
C PRO A 519 -19.35 46.08 11.24
N ARG A 520 -20.46 46.81 11.02
CA ARG A 520 -21.01 47.16 9.72
C ARG A 520 -20.02 48.07 8.96
N ARG A 521 -19.58 47.63 7.78
CA ARG A 521 -18.92 48.51 6.80
C ARG A 521 -19.95 49.44 6.19
N ARG A 522 -19.75 50.75 6.35
CA ARG A 522 -20.43 51.79 5.55
C ARG A 522 -19.81 51.82 4.15
N ARG A 523 -20.67 51.81 3.13
CA ARG A 523 -20.31 52.16 1.75
C ARG A 523 -20.31 53.71 1.65
N TYR A 524 -19.31 54.22 1.03
CA TYR A 524 -19.33 55.41 0.14
C TYR A 524 -18.74 54.96 -1.20
#